data_3ec037d24bfbe9efcefeb1fc2bfb3285
#
_entry.id   3ec037d24bfbe9efcefeb1fc2bfb3285
#
_cell.length_a   1.000
_cell.length_b   1.000
_cell.length_c   1.000
_cell.angle_alpha   90.00
_cell.angle_beta   90.00
_cell.angle_gamma   90.00
#
_symmetry.space_group_name_H-M   'P 1'
#
loop_
_entity.id
_entity.type
_entity.pdbx_description
1 polymer ?
#
loop_
_entity_poly.entity_id
_entity_poly.type
_entity_poly.pdbx_seq_one_letter_code
_entity_poly.pdbx_strand_id
1 'polypeptide(L)'
;MSLAGLIRSCAGGSVAVIGHATVLAAIILVSGQAAAVTSATTSPPTIVLIGGAKQGYPRTEHDYPDGILAIERLIEGSPQLQALKPVIKAFPAGFPADLSQIATADVVVLYFGMDYRSPRMTDPLEDPARRAAMERLMAKGAGLIALHQASTVPDQTSAVPFADWLGAVRFGMADRSTEIAPVRISGASSPVAYGLKDFDYLDEFYPTVTFSNTTKVTPILTAKVHIQIRNNRPVFEEPPSDHVIAWAAERPNGGRSFGFTGAHYLATFDQPEIRTVLLNAILWTARRDVPPGGATTNAVTMRHYGAGRAAASAETQRVVLPRAEALVEPQPWGKLEWFASRALGNSTSMTVGLATISVGKSNPLHRHPNCDEILHVIQGHIMHRVGDKEYEMQAGDTVTIPEGTPHNARNIGTEDAVLMISFSSPDRISIGE
;
A
#
# COMPACT_ATOMS: atom_id res chain seq x y z
N MET A 1 -38.53 -4.74 -54.77
CA MET A 1 -38.20 -4.61 -56.21
C MET A 1 -36.71 -5.02 -56.26
N SER A 2 -36.34 -6.26 -56.47
CA SER A 2 -36.37 -7.20 -57.63
C SER A 2 -35.64 -6.67 -58.87
N LEU A 3 -34.52 -7.25 -59.25
CA LEU A 3 -34.19 -8.27 -60.26
C LEU A 3 -32.69 -8.27 -60.48
N ALA A 4 -31.88 -9.30 -60.32
CA ALA A 4 -31.81 -10.61 -61.01
C ALA A 4 -31.37 -10.57 -62.45
N GLY A 5 -30.28 -11.30 -62.75
CA GLY A 5 -30.00 -12.03 -63.99
C GLY A 5 -28.94 -11.37 -64.88
N LEU A 6 -28.04 -12.03 -65.58
CA LEU A 6 -28.09 -13.32 -66.28
C LEU A 6 -26.67 -13.76 -66.72
N ILE A 7 -26.48 -15.04 -66.78
CA ILE A 7 -25.40 -15.90 -67.30
C ILE A 7 -25.20 -15.80 -68.81
N ARG A 8 -23.93 -16.07 -69.31
CA ARG A 8 -23.54 -16.99 -70.40
C ARG A 8 -22.07 -16.85 -70.73
N SER A 9 -21.23 -17.81 -70.51
CA SER A 9 -20.88 -19.03 -71.28
C SER A 9 -20.51 -18.83 -72.72
N CYS A 10 -19.29 -19.09 -73.10
CA CYS A 10 -18.95 -19.86 -74.30
C CYS A 10 -17.48 -20.36 -74.28
N ALA A 11 -17.31 -21.57 -74.67
CA ALA A 11 -16.14 -22.42 -74.67
C ALA A 11 -15.22 -22.24 -75.91
N GLY A 12 -14.03 -22.74 -75.81
CA GLY A 12 -13.36 -23.41 -76.90
C GLY A 12 -11.90 -23.01 -77.18
N GLY A 13 -11.02 -23.96 -77.19
CA GLY A 13 -9.80 -23.90 -77.96
C GLY A 13 -8.49 -24.22 -77.28
N SER A 14 -8.12 -25.53 -77.27
CA SER A 14 -6.79 -26.02 -76.89
C SER A 14 -5.74 -25.70 -77.97
N VAL A 15 -4.56 -25.23 -77.54
CA VAL A 15 -3.28 -25.53 -78.24
C VAL A 15 -2.16 -25.63 -77.14
N ALA A 16 -1.48 -26.78 -77.14
CA ALA A 16 -0.33 -27.08 -76.32
C ALA A 16 0.91 -26.45 -76.93
N VAL A 17 1.67 -25.71 -76.10
CA VAL A 17 3.09 -25.43 -76.38
C VAL A 17 3.90 -25.73 -75.13
N ILE A 18 4.81 -26.66 -75.27
CA ILE A 18 5.81 -27.05 -74.24
C ILE A 18 6.87 -25.94 -74.20
N GLY A 19 6.90 -25.26 -73.07
CA GLY A 19 7.98 -24.29 -72.79
C GLY A 19 8.59 -24.60 -71.45
N HIS A 20 9.88 -24.94 -71.43
CA HIS A 20 10.68 -25.11 -70.20
C HIS A 20 10.77 -23.76 -69.44
N ALA A 21 10.12 -23.67 -68.30
CA ALA A 21 10.31 -22.51 -67.37
C ALA A 21 11.13 -22.98 -66.19
N THR A 22 12.35 -22.43 -66.16
CA THR A 22 13.28 -22.53 -65.03
C THR A 22 12.66 -21.80 -63.83
N VAL A 23 12.31 -22.52 -62.78
CA VAL A 23 11.81 -21.95 -61.53
C VAL A 23 13.02 -21.44 -60.74
N LEU A 24 13.25 -20.12 -60.73
CA LEU A 24 14.12 -19.45 -59.78
C LEU A 24 13.36 -19.40 -58.43
N ALA A 25 13.76 -20.24 -57.46
CA ALA A 25 13.31 -20.12 -56.12
C ALA A 25 14.00 -18.92 -55.44
N ALA A 26 13.26 -17.84 -55.27
CA ALA A 26 13.69 -16.71 -54.44
C ALA A 26 13.56 -17.14 -52.96
N ILE A 27 14.68 -17.47 -52.32
CA ILE A 27 14.74 -17.65 -50.88
C ILE A 27 14.64 -16.26 -50.26
N ILE A 28 13.47 -15.91 -49.71
CA ILE A 28 13.30 -14.76 -48.83
C ILE A 28 13.89 -15.13 -47.48
N LEU A 29 15.12 -14.67 -47.22
CA LEU A 29 15.70 -14.66 -45.90
C LEU A 29 14.91 -13.66 -45.05
N VAL A 30 13.91 -14.16 -44.30
CA VAL A 30 13.33 -13.41 -43.18
C VAL A 30 14.41 -13.37 -42.11
N SER A 31 15.13 -12.25 -42.05
CA SER A 31 15.99 -11.94 -40.91
C SER A 31 15.09 -11.70 -39.69
N GLY A 32 14.79 -12.80 -38.97
CA GLY A 32 14.23 -12.71 -37.64
C GLY A 32 15.22 -11.95 -36.74
N GLN A 33 14.92 -10.72 -36.45
CA GLN A 33 15.56 -10.04 -35.34
C GLN A 33 15.20 -10.83 -34.08
N ALA A 34 16.11 -11.68 -33.65
CA ALA A 34 16.07 -12.27 -32.32
C ALA A 34 16.06 -11.10 -31.33
N ALA A 35 14.91 -10.91 -30.66
CA ALA A 35 14.86 -10.03 -29.50
C ALA A 35 16.03 -10.43 -28.58
N ALA A 36 16.92 -9.51 -28.32
CA ALA A 36 18.04 -9.73 -27.42
C ALA A 36 17.44 -10.16 -26.07
N VAL A 37 17.61 -11.44 -25.75
CA VAL A 37 17.41 -11.94 -24.39
C VAL A 37 18.43 -11.21 -23.57
N THR A 38 17.98 -10.18 -22.84
CA THR A 38 18.81 -9.46 -21.89
C THR A 38 19.27 -10.49 -20.86
N SER A 39 20.54 -10.85 -20.95
CA SER A 39 21.23 -11.72 -20.01
C SER A 39 20.93 -11.25 -18.59
N ALA A 40 20.34 -12.12 -17.77
CA ALA A 40 20.14 -11.84 -16.35
C ALA A 40 21.51 -11.46 -15.76
N THR A 41 21.58 -10.28 -15.15
CA THR A 41 22.82 -9.82 -14.51
C THR A 41 23.18 -10.78 -13.39
N THR A 42 24.40 -11.34 -13.42
CA THR A 42 24.86 -12.34 -12.43
C THR A 42 25.31 -11.72 -11.11
N SER A 43 25.47 -10.39 -11.06
CA SER A 43 25.89 -9.68 -9.85
C SER A 43 24.77 -9.56 -8.80
N PRO A 44 25.12 -9.57 -7.50
CA PRO A 44 24.17 -9.27 -6.43
C PRO A 44 23.47 -7.92 -6.67
N PRO A 45 22.12 -7.85 -6.59
CA PRO A 45 21.42 -6.59 -6.78
C PRO A 45 21.58 -5.67 -5.56
N THR A 46 21.73 -4.38 -5.79
CA THR A 46 21.66 -3.35 -4.75
C THR A 46 20.23 -2.86 -4.63
N ILE A 47 19.59 -3.11 -3.49
CA ILE A 47 18.21 -2.70 -3.17
C ILE A 47 18.28 -1.55 -2.17
N VAL A 48 17.79 -0.40 -2.55
CA VAL A 48 17.74 0.80 -1.71
C VAL A 48 16.30 1.03 -1.24
N LEU A 49 16.12 1.12 0.08
CA LEU A 49 14.84 1.35 0.73
C LEU A 49 14.85 2.76 1.33
N ILE A 50 13.94 3.63 0.89
CA ILE A 50 13.87 5.03 1.35
C ILE A 50 12.51 5.27 1.99
N GLY A 51 12.53 5.53 3.28
CA GLY A 51 11.37 5.91 4.07
C GLY A 51 11.12 7.40 4.10
N GLY A 52 10.36 7.81 5.07
CA GLY A 52 10.05 9.21 5.35
C GLY A 52 10.01 9.47 6.84
N ALA A 53 9.99 10.75 7.21
CA ALA A 53 9.81 11.13 8.60
C ALA A 53 8.43 10.66 9.09
N LYS A 54 8.37 10.27 10.35
CA LYS A 54 7.11 9.93 11.00
C LYS A 54 6.21 11.16 11.10
N GLN A 55 4.98 11.07 10.62
CA GLN A 55 4.10 12.24 10.47
C GLN A 55 3.19 12.53 11.68
N GLY A 56 3.40 11.88 12.83
CA GLY A 56 2.65 12.16 14.06
C GLY A 56 1.22 11.64 14.07
N TYR A 57 0.89 10.73 13.18
CA TYR A 57 -0.31 9.89 13.21
C TYR A 57 -0.18 8.78 14.27
N PRO A 58 -1.26 8.11 14.66
CA PRO A 58 -1.18 6.89 15.45
C PRO A 58 -0.11 5.96 14.88
N ARG A 59 0.60 5.24 15.73
CA ARG A 59 1.84 4.51 15.39
C ARG A 59 1.69 3.44 14.30
N THR A 60 0.46 3.09 13.94
CA THR A 60 0.14 2.10 12.90
C THR A 60 -0.10 2.71 11.52
N GLU A 61 -0.35 4.02 11.46
CA GLU A 61 -0.67 4.76 10.21
C GLU A 61 0.54 5.58 9.79
N HIS A 62 0.84 5.59 8.48
CA HIS A 62 1.94 6.37 7.92
C HIS A 62 3.28 6.22 8.68
N ASP A 63 3.52 5.03 9.25
CA ASP A 63 4.77 4.74 9.93
C ASP A 63 5.83 4.28 8.92
N TYR A 64 6.28 5.23 8.13
CA TYR A 64 7.25 4.99 7.05
C TYR A 64 8.58 4.41 7.56
N PRO A 65 9.15 4.87 8.69
CA PRO A 65 10.36 4.29 9.22
C PRO A 65 10.23 2.80 9.55
N ASP A 66 9.19 2.42 10.30
CA ASP A 66 8.99 1.03 10.68
C ASP A 66 8.56 0.18 9.47
N GLY A 67 7.84 0.77 8.49
CA GLY A 67 7.49 0.11 7.24
C GLY A 67 8.71 -0.22 6.37
N ILE A 68 9.70 0.65 6.29
CA ILE A 68 10.98 0.36 5.62
C ILE A 68 11.70 -0.80 6.29
N LEU A 69 11.75 -0.81 7.63
CA LEU A 69 12.34 -1.93 8.37
C LEU A 69 11.54 -3.24 8.21
N ALA A 70 10.21 -3.14 8.03
CA ALA A 70 9.39 -4.30 7.70
C ALA A 70 9.74 -4.86 6.31
N ILE A 71 9.86 -3.99 5.30
CA ILE A 71 10.25 -4.41 3.94
C ILE A 71 11.64 -5.03 3.93
N GLU A 72 12.61 -4.45 4.63
CA GLU A 72 13.95 -5.01 4.79
C GLU A 72 13.88 -6.45 5.31
N ARG A 73 13.11 -6.71 6.37
CA ARG A 73 12.93 -8.05 6.92
C ARG A 73 12.19 -9.00 5.99
N LEU A 74 11.22 -8.53 5.23
CA LEU A 74 10.58 -9.37 4.20
C LEU A 74 11.61 -9.86 3.18
N ILE A 75 12.55 -9.00 2.77
CA ILE A 75 13.64 -9.33 1.86
C ILE A 75 14.61 -10.32 2.53
N GLU A 76 15.04 -10.05 3.76
CA GLU A 76 15.93 -10.92 4.53
C GLU A 76 15.34 -12.31 4.77
N GLY A 77 14.02 -12.38 5.02
CA GLY A 77 13.30 -13.64 5.22
C GLY A 77 12.93 -14.37 3.93
N SER A 78 13.19 -13.79 2.74
CA SER A 78 12.84 -14.41 1.46
C SER A 78 13.97 -15.29 0.91
N PRO A 79 13.76 -16.63 0.83
CA PRO A 79 14.77 -17.52 0.26
C PRO A 79 15.17 -17.15 -1.18
N GLN A 80 14.21 -16.68 -1.98
CA GLN A 80 14.44 -16.29 -3.38
C GLN A 80 15.32 -15.06 -3.49
N LEU A 81 15.08 -14.04 -2.65
CA LEU A 81 15.92 -12.84 -2.62
C LEU A 81 17.28 -13.11 -1.99
N GLN A 82 17.34 -13.89 -0.92
CA GLN A 82 18.61 -14.24 -0.26
C GLN A 82 19.54 -15.09 -1.16
N ALA A 83 18.98 -15.89 -2.06
CA ALA A 83 19.78 -16.62 -3.06
C ALA A 83 20.54 -15.67 -4.00
N LEU A 84 20.07 -14.45 -4.18
CA LEU A 84 20.74 -13.40 -4.98
C LEU A 84 21.84 -12.66 -4.21
N LYS A 85 21.96 -12.87 -2.89
CA LYS A 85 22.90 -12.16 -1.98
C LYS A 85 22.78 -10.64 -2.11
N PRO A 86 21.58 -10.04 -1.99
CA PRO A 86 21.37 -8.63 -2.25
C PRO A 86 22.17 -7.74 -1.29
N VAL A 87 22.63 -6.59 -1.78
CA VAL A 87 23.12 -5.51 -0.92
C VAL A 87 21.91 -4.64 -0.59
N ILE A 88 21.47 -4.64 0.67
CA ILE A 88 20.35 -3.83 1.13
C ILE A 88 20.89 -2.56 1.79
N LYS A 89 20.35 -1.41 1.43
CA LYS A 89 20.64 -0.11 2.04
C LYS A 89 19.31 0.52 2.47
N ALA A 90 19.03 0.53 3.77
CA ALA A 90 17.81 1.09 4.32
C ALA A 90 18.04 2.49 4.91
N PHE A 91 17.18 3.43 4.52
CA PHE A 91 17.14 4.80 5.00
C PHE A 91 15.74 5.11 5.56
N PRO A 92 15.41 4.63 6.77
CA PRO A 92 14.05 4.70 7.29
C PRO A 92 13.52 6.13 7.47
N ALA A 93 14.40 7.08 7.82
CA ALA A 93 14.02 8.47 8.11
C ALA A 93 13.96 9.38 6.89
N GLY A 94 14.23 8.87 5.68
CA GLY A 94 14.23 9.63 4.44
C GLY A 94 15.52 9.46 3.63
N PHE A 95 15.68 10.26 2.59
CA PHE A 95 16.87 10.22 1.76
C PHE A 95 18.15 10.43 2.58
N PRO A 96 19.24 9.68 2.29
CA PRO A 96 20.52 9.93 2.95
C PRO A 96 21.07 11.33 2.60
N ALA A 97 21.80 11.92 3.54
CA ALA A 97 22.45 13.21 3.31
C ALA A 97 23.49 13.12 2.16
N ASP A 98 24.22 12.02 2.09
CA ASP A 98 25.09 11.69 0.97
C ASP A 98 24.36 10.84 -0.07
N LEU A 99 23.89 11.48 -1.14
CA LEU A 99 23.16 10.83 -2.23
C LEU A 99 24.01 9.87 -3.08
N SER A 100 25.34 9.85 -2.90
CA SER A 100 26.19 8.85 -3.55
C SER A 100 25.87 7.43 -3.08
N GLN A 101 25.32 7.29 -1.86
CA GLN A 101 24.94 6.00 -1.29
C GLN A 101 23.83 5.27 -2.06
N ILE A 102 23.00 6.02 -2.82
CA ILE A 102 21.93 5.43 -3.65
C ILE A 102 22.34 5.29 -5.13
N ALA A 103 23.47 5.85 -5.55
CA ALA A 103 23.84 5.99 -6.96
C ALA A 103 24.01 4.66 -7.72
N THR A 104 24.23 3.55 -7.00
CA THR A 104 24.42 2.20 -7.54
C THR A 104 23.20 1.32 -7.37
N ALA A 105 22.03 1.87 -7.02
CA ALA A 105 20.82 1.09 -6.83
C ALA A 105 20.39 0.41 -8.13
N ASP A 106 20.13 -0.89 -8.05
CA ASP A 106 19.41 -1.65 -9.08
C ASP A 106 17.89 -1.52 -8.89
N VAL A 107 17.43 -1.40 -7.63
CA VAL A 107 16.03 -1.14 -7.27
C VAL A 107 15.98 -0.08 -6.17
N VAL A 108 15.05 0.86 -6.31
CA VAL A 108 14.70 1.81 -5.26
C VAL A 108 13.25 1.58 -4.84
N VAL A 109 13.03 1.41 -3.54
CA VAL A 109 11.71 1.34 -2.93
C VAL A 109 11.46 2.64 -2.17
N LEU A 110 10.40 3.34 -2.51
CA LEU A 110 9.96 4.57 -1.88
C LEU A 110 8.72 4.30 -1.03
N TYR A 111 8.81 4.61 0.26
CA TYR A 111 7.70 4.53 1.19
C TYR A 111 7.75 5.72 2.14
N PHE A 112 7.26 6.85 1.66
CA PHE A 112 7.21 8.12 2.39
C PHE A 112 5.90 8.85 2.11
N GLY A 113 5.61 9.87 2.90
CA GLY A 113 4.49 10.77 2.68
C GLY A 113 4.93 12.20 2.39
N MET A 114 3.99 12.99 1.87
CA MET A 114 4.14 14.42 1.73
C MET A 114 4.01 15.13 3.09
N ASP A 115 4.74 16.22 3.31
CA ASP A 115 4.57 17.03 4.50
C ASP A 115 3.34 17.94 4.38
N TYR A 116 2.22 17.48 4.92
CA TYR A 116 0.95 18.23 4.96
C TYR A 116 0.95 19.40 5.96
N ARG A 117 1.98 19.54 6.82
CA ARG A 117 2.10 20.63 7.77
C ARG A 117 2.65 21.90 7.10
N SER A 118 3.32 21.72 5.97
CA SER A 118 3.70 22.83 5.12
C SER A 118 2.45 23.42 4.46
N PRO A 119 2.28 24.74 4.41
CA PRO A 119 1.23 25.39 3.62
C PRO A 119 1.23 24.96 2.15
N ARG A 120 2.35 24.43 1.70
CA ARG A 120 2.61 23.81 0.45
C ARG A 120 2.98 22.36 0.74
N MET A 121 2.15 21.40 0.32
CA MET A 121 2.50 19.99 0.43
C MET A 121 3.86 19.76 -0.25
N THR A 122 4.89 19.44 0.54
CA THR A 122 6.24 19.22 0.01
C THR A 122 6.47 17.74 -0.19
N ASP A 123 6.82 17.39 -1.43
CA ASP A 123 7.28 16.07 -1.81
C ASP A 123 8.78 15.96 -1.51
N PRO A 124 9.28 14.88 -0.91
CA PRO A 124 10.72 14.63 -0.76
C PRO A 124 11.52 14.73 -2.06
N LEU A 125 10.88 14.56 -3.23
CA LEU A 125 11.48 14.74 -4.57
C LEU A 125 11.44 16.19 -5.09
N GLU A 126 10.88 17.12 -4.36
CA GLU A 126 11.00 18.56 -4.69
C GLU A 126 12.44 19.08 -4.50
N ASP A 127 13.22 18.44 -3.63
CA ASP A 127 14.65 18.75 -3.50
C ASP A 127 15.37 18.46 -4.83
N PRO A 128 16.02 19.47 -5.45
CA PRO A 128 16.62 19.30 -6.78
C PRO A 128 17.72 18.25 -6.82
N ALA A 129 18.49 18.09 -5.74
CA ALA A 129 19.58 17.12 -5.69
C ALA A 129 19.03 15.68 -5.61
N ARG A 130 17.98 15.45 -4.81
CA ARG A 130 17.29 14.16 -4.74
C ARG A 130 16.63 13.82 -6.07
N ARG A 131 15.93 14.77 -6.69
CA ARG A 131 15.34 14.62 -8.02
C ARG A 131 16.39 14.23 -9.05
N ALA A 132 17.49 14.97 -9.14
CA ALA A 132 18.57 14.67 -10.08
C ALA A 132 19.23 13.30 -9.82
N ALA A 133 19.31 12.86 -8.57
CA ALA A 133 19.81 11.52 -8.25
C ALA A 133 18.83 10.44 -8.76
N MET A 134 17.53 10.61 -8.57
CA MET A 134 16.50 9.69 -9.08
C MET A 134 16.45 9.70 -10.61
N GLU A 135 16.54 10.87 -11.27
CA GLU A 135 16.61 10.98 -12.73
C GLU A 135 17.74 10.15 -13.30
N ARG A 136 18.95 10.24 -12.72
CA ARG A 136 20.10 9.43 -13.12
C ARG A 136 19.84 7.93 -12.98
N LEU A 137 19.20 7.50 -11.90
CA LEU A 137 18.84 6.09 -11.69
C LEU A 137 17.79 5.64 -12.71
N MET A 138 16.76 6.44 -12.94
CA MET A 138 15.71 6.11 -13.91
C MET A 138 16.25 6.06 -15.34
N ALA A 139 17.16 6.98 -15.71
CA ALA A 139 17.82 6.97 -17.00
C ALA A 139 18.68 5.71 -17.24
N LYS A 140 19.30 5.16 -16.17
CA LYS A 140 20.03 3.88 -16.20
C LYS A 140 19.11 2.65 -16.27
N GLY A 141 17.81 2.83 -16.13
CA GLY A 141 16.84 1.75 -16.11
C GLY A 141 16.73 1.01 -14.76
N ALA A 142 17.17 1.63 -13.65
CA ALA A 142 16.98 1.06 -12.32
C ALA A 142 15.48 0.80 -12.03
N GLY A 143 15.18 -0.23 -11.26
CA GLY A 143 13.82 -0.55 -10.79
C GLY A 143 13.29 0.53 -9.85
N LEU A 144 11.98 0.81 -9.90
CA LEU A 144 11.31 1.73 -9.00
C LEU A 144 10.08 1.08 -8.40
N ILE A 145 9.95 1.14 -7.09
CA ILE A 145 8.74 0.74 -6.36
C ILE A 145 8.29 1.94 -5.53
N ALA A 146 7.01 2.30 -5.62
CA ALA A 146 6.44 3.35 -4.79
C ALA A 146 5.17 2.85 -4.11
N LEU A 147 5.11 3.02 -2.79
CA LEU A 147 4.04 2.53 -1.94
C LEU A 147 3.28 3.69 -1.32
N HIS A 148 1.98 3.58 -1.27
CA HIS A 148 1.05 4.50 -0.62
C HIS A 148 1.26 5.96 -1.08
N GLN A 149 1.49 6.88 -0.16
CA GLN A 149 1.69 8.29 -0.49
C GLN A 149 2.91 8.56 -1.37
N ALA A 150 3.90 7.66 -1.41
CA ALA A 150 5.02 7.79 -2.34
C ALA A 150 4.61 7.64 -3.82
N SER A 151 3.39 7.16 -4.11
CA SER A 151 2.78 7.19 -5.45
C SER A 151 2.01 8.49 -5.75
N THR A 152 2.00 9.45 -4.82
CA THR A 152 1.28 10.72 -4.95
C THR A 152 2.26 11.85 -5.28
N VAL A 153 1.83 12.77 -6.12
CA VAL A 153 2.54 14.02 -6.45
C VAL A 153 1.67 15.22 -6.13
N PRO A 154 2.26 16.38 -5.70
CA PRO A 154 1.47 17.51 -5.25
C PRO A 154 0.68 18.19 -6.37
N ASP A 155 1.20 18.22 -7.58
CA ASP A 155 0.59 18.91 -8.72
C ASP A 155 0.93 18.26 -10.07
N GLN A 156 0.30 18.76 -11.14
CA GLN A 156 0.50 18.25 -12.50
C GLN A 156 1.91 18.51 -13.06
N THR A 157 2.60 19.53 -12.60
CA THR A 157 3.94 19.88 -13.10
C THR A 157 4.97 18.86 -12.61
N SER A 158 4.84 18.44 -11.35
CA SER A 158 5.66 17.39 -10.76
C SER A 158 5.32 15.99 -11.30
N ALA A 159 4.11 15.82 -11.85
CA ALA A 159 3.54 14.55 -12.22
C ALA A 159 4.21 13.91 -13.42
N VAL A 160 4.53 14.67 -14.47
CA VAL A 160 4.91 14.09 -15.75
C VAL A 160 6.16 13.21 -15.67
N PRO A 161 7.30 13.66 -15.10
CA PRO A 161 8.45 12.78 -14.99
C PRO A 161 8.19 11.57 -14.09
N PHE A 162 7.47 11.77 -12.98
CA PHE A 162 7.24 10.71 -12.01
C PHE A 162 6.23 9.67 -12.51
N ALA A 163 5.18 10.11 -13.23
CA ALA A 163 4.25 9.20 -13.90
C ALA A 163 4.97 8.34 -14.94
N ASP A 164 5.90 8.92 -15.71
CA ASP A 164 6.68 8.17 -16.69
C ASP A 164 7.66 7.18 -16.03
N TRP A 165 8.13 7.49 -14.82
CA TRP A 165 8.98 6.56 -14.07
C TRP A 165 8.18 5.42 -13.44
N LEU A 166 7.05 5.74 -12.82
CA LEU A 166 6.26 4.79 -12.03
C LEU A 166 5.16 4.08 -12.84
N GLY A 167 4.71 4.70 -13.94
CA GLY A 167 3.61 4.22 -14.78
C GLY A 167 2.26 4.85 -14.47
N ALA A 168 2.02 5.27 -13.24
CA ALA A 168 0.85 6.02 -12.82
C ALA A 168 1.14 6.81 -11.54
N VAL A 169 0.36 7.86 -11.30
CA VAL A 169 0.44 8.70 -10.10
C VAL A 169 -0.94 9.11 -9.61
N ARG A 170 -1.05 9.36 -8.31
CA ARG A 170 -2.16 10.08 -7.71
C ARG A 170 -1.81 11.55 -7.60
N PHE A 171 -2.79 12.45 -7.79
CA PHE A 171 -2.60 13.88 -7.63
C PHE A 171 -3.12 14.38 -6.28
N GLY A 172 -2.26 15.08 -5.55
CA GLY A 172 -2.65 15.85 -4.36
C GLY A 172 -3.53 15.07 -3.39
N MET A 173 -4.62 15.70 -2.96
CA MET A 173 -5.62 15.13 -2.05
C MET A 173 -6.83 14.55 -2.80
N ALA A 174 -6.60 13.88 -3.93
CA ALA A 174 -7.65 13.20 -4.68
C ALA A 174 -8.40 12.15 -3.84
N ASP A 175 -9.27 11.42 -4.50
CA ASP A 175 -10.18 10.45 -3.88
C ASP A 175 -9.45 9.43 -3.00
N ARG A 176 -10.09 9.04 -1.90
CA ARG A 176 -9.64 7.97 -1.01
C ARG A 176 -10.81 7.24 -0.37
N SER A 177 -10.54 6.02 0.06
CA SER A 177 -11.43 5.16 0.79
C SER A 177 -10.67 4.38 1.87
N THR A 178 -11.24 4.24 3.05
CA THR A 178 -10.68 3.45 4.15
C THR A 178 -11.70 2.40 4.54
N GLU A 179 -11.50 1.16 4.10
CA GLU A 179 -12.46 0.07 4.31
C GLU A 179 -11.80 -1.30 4.15
N ILE A 180 -12.50 -2.35 4.57
CA ILE A 180 -12.18 -3.71 4.15
C ILE A 180 -12.79 -3.91 2.76
N ALA A 181 -11.94 -4.10 1.76
CA ALA A 181 -12.38 -4.24 0.38
C ALA A 181 -11.96 -5.56 -0.26
N PRO A 182 -12.80 -6.13 -1.14
CA PRO A 182 -12.39 -7.25 -1.98
C PRO A 182 -11.37 -6.80 -3.02
N VAL A 183 -10.21 -7.46 -3.01
CA VAL A 183 -9.12 -7.25 -3.95
C VAL A 183 -9.03 -8.43 -4.92
N ARG A 184 -8.94 -8.13 -6.21
CA ARG A 184 -8.90 -9.10 -7.30
C ARG A 184 -7.61 -8.98 -8.08
N ILE A 185 -7.13 -10.13 -8.58
CA ILE A 185 -5.95 -10.20 -9.43
C ILE A 185 -6.34 -9.83 -10.86
N SER A 186 -5.88 -8.69 -11.35
CA SER A 186 -6.16 -8.18 -12.71
C SER A 186 -5.09 -8.60 -13.71
N GLY A 187 -3.85 -8.78 -13.27
CA GLY A 187 -2.69 -9.05 -14.12
C GLY A 187 -2.11 -10.45 -13.92
N ALA A 188 -2.93 -11.51 -13.91
CA ALA A 188 -2.51 -12.89 -13.60
C ALA A 188 -1.37 -13.43 -14.49
N SER A 189 -1.20 -12.93 -15.72
CA SER A 189 -0.09 -13.30 -16.60
C SER A 189 1.24 -12.57 -16.29
N SER A 190 1.19 -11.52 -15.46
CA SER A 190 2.40 -10.80 -15.05
C SER A 190 3.17 -11.58 -13.99
N PRO A 191 4.51 -11.69 -14.09
CA PRO A 191 5.30 -12.29 -13.03
C PRO A 191 5.08 -11.65 -11.65
N VAL A 192 4.73 -10.37 -11.60
CA VAL A 192 4.42 -9.67 -10.34
C VAL A 192 3.20 -10.28 -9.64
N ALA A 193 2.26 -10.88 -10.38
CA ALA A 193 1.06 -11.51 -9.84
C ALA A 193 1.20 -13.01 -9.52
N TYR A 194 2.35 -13.62 -9.76
CA TYR A 194 2.52 -15.05 -9.53
C TYR A 194 2.30 -15.44 -8.07
N GLY A 195 1.57 -16.54 -7.85
CA GLY A 195 1.26 -17.07 -6.53
C GLY A 195 0.16 -16.34 -5.78
N LEU A 196 -0.39 -15.22 -6.32
CA LEU A 196 -1.47 -14.48 -5.69
C LEU A 196 -2.82 -15.17 -5.86
N LYS A 197 -3.70 -14.91 -4.92
CA LYS A 197 -5.13 -15.24 -4.94
C LYS A 197 -5.93 -14.01 -4.60
N ASP A 198 -7.20 -13.97 -4.98
CA ASP A 198 -8.12 -12.93 -4.54
C ASP A 198 -8.26 -12.95 -3.02
N PHE A 199 -8.33 -11.78 -2.41
CA PHE A 199 -8.38 -11.62 -0.95
C PHE A 199 -9.14 -10.37 -0.55
N ASP A 200 -9.52 -10.29 0.70
CA ASP A 200 -10.12 -9.10 1.31
C ASP A 200 -9.14 -8.57 2.35
N TYR A 201 -8.96 -7.26 2.44
CA TYR A 201 -8.15 -6.65 3.49
C TYR A 201 -8.51 -5.19 3.74
N LEU A 202 -8.16 -4.72 4.94
CA LEU A 202 -8.34 -3.35 5.35
C LEU A 202 -7.17 -2.50 4.91
N ASP A 203 -7.44 -1.40 4.19
CA ASP A 203 -6.44 -0.36 3.94
C ASP A 203 -7.10 0.99 3.64
N GLU A 204 -6.29 2.06 3.55
CA GLU A 204 -6.68 3.29 2.87
C GLU A 204 -6.31 3.16 1.39
N PHE A 205 -7.30 3.07 0.55
CA PHE A 205 -7.15 2.95 -0.90
C PHE A 205 -7.15 4.33 -1.56
N TYR A 206 -6.32 4.48 -2.60
CA TYR A 206 -6.35 5.64 -3.50
C TYR A 206 -6.93 5.21 -4.85
N PRO A 207 -8.26 5.32 -5.04
CA PRO A 207 -8.93 4.77 -6.23
C PRO A 207 -8.64 5.57 -7.50
N THR A 208 -8.27 6.84 -7.37
CA THR A 208 -8.05 7.71 -8.54
C THR A 208 -6.55 7.86 -8.82
N VAL A 209 -6.08 7.16 -9.85
CA VAL A 209 -4.72 7.29 -10.37
C VAL A 209 -4.74 7.70 -11.84
N THR A 210 -3.74 8.47 -12.26
CA THR A 210 -3.56 8.89 -13.65
C THR A 210 -2.39 8.13 -14.24
N PHE A 211 -2.65 7.38 -15.31
CA PHE A 211 -1.65 6.57 -15.99
C PHE A 211 -0.79 7.41 -16.94
N SER A 212 0.50 7.02 -17.05
CA SER A 212 1.42 7.58 -18.06
C SER A 212 0.98 7.19 -19.47
N ASN A 213 1.21 8.10 -20.42
CA ASN A 213 1.00 7.86 -21.85
C ASN A 213 2.24 7.27 -22.55
N THR A 214 3.40 7.25 -21.89
CA THR A 214 4.68 6.85 -22.48
C THR A 214 5.19 5.52 -21.96
N THR A 215 4.70 5.08 -20.79
CA THR A 215 5.12 3.87 -20.11
C THR A 215 4.02 2.80 -20.24
N LYS A 216 4.41 1.58 -20.63
CA LYS A 216 3.48 0.46 -20.71
C LYS A 216 3.09 0.01 -19.31
N VAL A 217 1.80 0.13 -18.96
CA VAL A 217 1.27 -0.23 -17.64
C VAL A 217 0.39 -1.46 -17.72
N THR A 218 0.60 -2.37 -16.78
CA THR A 218 -0.21 -3.58 -16.58
C THR A 218 -0.83 -3.50 -15.17
N PRO A 219 -2.16 -3.37 -15.02
CA PRO A 219 -2.82 -3.51 -13.75
C PRO A 219 -2.51 -4.88 -13.12
N ILE A 220 -2.23 -4.89 -11.82
CA ILE A 220 -1.92 -6.12 -11.07
C ILE A 220 -3.02 -6.44 -10.06
N LEU A 221 -3.44 -5.45 -9.29
CA LEU A 221 -4.52 -5.58 -8.31
C LEU A 221 -5.59 -4.52 -8.56
N THR A 222 -6.85 -4.93 -8.46
CA THR A 222 -8.01 -4.03 -8.39
C THR A 222 -8.75 -4.24 -7.08
N ALA A 223 -9.21 -3.15 -6.47
CA ALA A 223 -10.08 -3.21 -5.29
C ALA A 223 -11.45 -2.64 -5.63
N LYS A 224 -12.50 -3.26 -5.09
CA LYS A 224 -13.85 -2.75 -5.19
C LYS A 224 -14.16 -1.91 -3.96
N VAL A 225 -14.10 -0.59 -4.10
CA VAL A 225 -14.20 0.35 -2.98
C VAL A 225 -15.25 1.43 -3.22
N HIS A 226 -15.77 1.99 -2.13
CA HIS A 226 -16.54 3.23 -2.15
C HIS A 226 -15.59 4.41 -2.21
N ILE A 227 -15.97 5.48 -2.89
CA ILE A 227 -15.24 6.74 -2.76
C ILE A 227 -15.84 7.48 -1.55
N GLN A 228 -15.12 7.42 -0.43
CA GLN A 228 -15.58 8.04 0.83
C GLN A 228 -15.20 9.51 0.92
N ILE A 229 -14.07 9.89 0.33
CA ILE A 229 -13.58 11.28 0.31
C ILE A 229 -13.12 11.62 -1.09
N ARG A 230 -13.60 12.76 -1.61
CA ARG A 230 -13.19 13.34 -2.89
C ARG A 230 -12.73 14.79 -2.68
N ASN A 231 -11.50 15.09 -3.07
CA ASN A 231 -10.92 16.43 -2.91
C ASN A 231 -11.06 16.97 -1.47
N ASN A 232 -10.75 16.16 -0.46
CA ASN A 232 -10.90 16.46 0.97
C ASN A 232 -12.33 16.71 1.46
N ARG A 233 -13.34 16.30 0.72
CA ARG A 233 -14.75 16.43 1.13
C ARG A 233 -15.37 15.04 1.22
N PRO A 234 -16.14 14.74 2.27
CA PRO A 234 -16.92 13.54 2.35
C PRO A 234 -17.85 13.40 1.14
N VAL A 235 -17.90 12.19 0.56
CA VAL A 235 -18.85 11.81 -0.48
C VAL A 235 -19.70 10.69 0.09
N PHE A 236 -21.00 10.89 0.08
CA PHE A 236 -21.96 9.91 0.62
C PHE A 236 -22.68 9.25 -0.55
N GLU A 237 -22.94 7.94 -0.41
CA GLU A 237 -23.91 7.18 -1.23
C GLU A 237 -23.46 6.81 -2.68
N GLU A 238 -22.19 6.77 -2.98
CA GLU A 238 -21.75 6.16 -4.25
C GLU A 238 -21.62 4.63 -4.07
N PRO A 239 -22.15 3.81 -4.99
CA PRO A 239 -21.92 2.36 -4.93
C PRO A 239 -20.44 2.05 -5.14
N PRO A 240 -19.92 0.95 -4.55
CA PRO A 240 -18.52 0.58 -4.72
C PRO A 240 -18.22 0.22 -6.19
N SER A 241 -17.07 0.65 -6.67
CA SER A 241 -16.58 0.38 -8.03
C SER A 241 -15.14 -0.15 -8.03
N ASP A 242 -14.76 -0.80 -9.13
CA ASP A 242 -13.44 -1.40 -9.27
C ASP A 242 -12.40 -0.35 -9.65
N HIS A 243 -11.31 -0.30 -8.89
CA HIS A 243 -10.21 0.63 -9.11
C HIS A 243 -8.86 -0.09 -9.09
N VAL A 244 -7.95 0.31 -9.97
CA VAL A 244 -6.58 -0.20 -9.96
C VAL A 244 -5.85 0.36 -8.75
N ILE A 245 -5.38 -0.53 -7.88
CA ILE A 245 -4.65 -0.18 -6.67
C ILE A 245 -3.18 -0.60 -6.71
N ALA A 246 -2.81 -1.51 -7.63
CA ALA A 246 -1.41 -1.86 -7.90
C ALA A 246 -1.19 -2.11 -9.38
N TRP A 247 -0.03 -1.73 -9.88
CA TRP A 247 0.36 -1.88 -11.28
C TRP A 247 1.84 -2.15 -11.45
N ALA A 248 2.18 -2.89 -12.50
CA ALA A 248 3.53 -3.04 -13.01
C ALA A 248 3.71 -2.15 -14.25
N ALA A 249 4.88 -1.56 -14.41
CA ALA A 249 5.16 -0.65 -15.51
C ALA A 249 6.51 -0.95 -16.16
N GLU A 250 6.55 -0.90 -17.51
CA GLU A 250 7.73 -1.08 -18.32
C GLU A 250 8.04 0.20 -19.06
N ARG A 251 9.15 0.85 -18.69
CA ARG A 251 9.60 2.11 -19.30
C ARG A 251 10.23 1.87 -20.67
N PRO A 252 10.22 2.86 -21.60
CA PRO A 252 10.80 2.71 -22.94
C PRO A 252 12.29 2.32 -22.94
N ASN A 253 13.05 2.72 -21.92
CA ASN A 253 14.45 2.34 -21.75
C ASN A 253 14.67 0.94 -21.13
N GLY A 254 13.60 0.15 -20.99
CA GLY A 254 13.61 -1.17 -20.39
C GLY A 254 13.62 -1.20 -18.86
N GLY A 255 13.60 -0.06 -18.18
CA GLY A 255 13.43 0.01 -16.72
C GLY A 255 12.03 -0.52 -16.33
N ARG A 256 11.91 -1.08 -15.11
CA ARG A 256 10.67 -1.65 -14.59
C ARG A 256 10.25 -0.94 -13.32
N SER A 257 8.94 -0.80 -13.11
CA SER A 257 8.41 -0.14 -11.93
C SER A 257 7.17 -0.84 -11.40
N PHE A 258 6.91 -0.65 -10.11
CA PHE A 258 5.70 -1.14 -9.46
C PHE A 258 5.14 -0.04 -8.56
N GLY A 259 3.86 0.28 -8.74
CA GLY A 259 3.11 1.18 -7.88
C GLY A 259 2.05 0.43 -7.09
N PHE A 260 1.87 0.80 -5.84
CA PHE A 260 0.82 0.26 -4.97
C PHE A 260 0.27 1.39 -4.08
N THR A 261 -1.03 1.65 -4.17
CA THR A 261 -1.67 2.75 -3.43
C THR A 261 -1.99 2.41 -1.98
N GLY A 262 -2.00 1.12 -1.61
CA GLY A 262 -2.15 0.64 -0.24
C GLY A 262 -0.88 0.79 0.61
N ALA A 263 -0.84 0.15 1.75
CA ALA A 263 0.19 0.26 2.78
C ALA A 263 0.07 1.53 3.64
N HIS A 264 -1.17 1.92 3.94
CA HIS A 264 -1.45 2.95 4.95
C HIS A 264 -1.08 2.49 6.35
N TYR A 265 -1.37 1.23 6.66
CA TYR A 265 -1.11 0.60 7.95
C TYR A 265 0.12 -0.30 7.91
N LEU A 266 0.88 -0.38 9.00
CA LEU A 266 1.95 -1.37 9.13
C LEU A 266 1.43 -2.81 9.01
N ALA A 267 0.19 -3.07 9.47
CA ALA A 267 -0.47 -4.36 9.36
C ALA A 267 -0.64 -4.84 7.91
N THR A 268 -0.60 -3.95 6.92
CA THR A 268 -0.61 -4.31 5.50
C THR A 268 0.53 -5.27 5.16
N PHE A 269 1.70 -5.12 5.79
CA PHE A 269 2.84 -6.03 5.58
C PHE A 269 2.67 -7.41 6.25
N ASP A 270 1.58 -7.64 6.98
CA ASP A 270 1.21 -8.96 7.51
C ASP A 270 0.32 -9.76 6.56
N GLN A 271 -0.31 -9.08 5.59
CA GLN A 271 -1.17 -9.73 4.59
C GLN A 271 -0.31 -10.60 3.64
N PRO A 272 -0.55 -11.91 3.55
CA PRO A 272 0.29 -12.81 2.75
C PRO A 272 0.40 -12.42 1.27
N GLU A 273 -0.70 -12.00 0.67
CA GLU A 273 -0.76 -11.57 -0.74
C GLU A 273 0.05 -10.30 -0.97
N ILE A 274 0.01 -9.34 -0.03
CA ILE A 274 0.80 -8.12 -0.12
C ILE A 274 2.30 -8.41 0.01
N ARG A 275 2.70 -9.32 0.90
CA ARG A 275 4.09 -9.80 0.98
C ARG A 275 4.54 -10.41 -0.33
N THR A 276 3.74 -11.32 -0.88
CA THR A 276 4.05 -12.00 -2.13
C THR A 276 4.17 -11.01 -3.28
N VAL A 277 3.20 -10.10 -3.48
CA VAL A 277 3.25 -9.11 -4.57
C VAL A 277 4.44 -8.17 -4.44
N LEU A 278 4.78 -7.74 -3.23
CA LEU A 278 5.92 -6.86 -2.99
C LEU A 278 7.26 -7.55 -3.27
N LEU A 279 7.45 -8.78 -2.81
CA LEU A 279 8.66 -9.58 -3.10
C LEU A 279 8.78 -9.91 -4.58
N ASN A 280 7.68 -10.26 -5.24
CA ASN A 280 7.63 -10.45 -6.69
C ASN A 280 8.03 -9.16 -7.43
N ALA A 281 7.49 -8.00 -7.00
CA ALA A 281 7.81 -6.71 -7.58
C ALA A 281 9.31 -6.38 -7.42
N ILE A 282 9.92 -6.67 -6.28
CA ILE A 282 11.34 -6.46 -6.04
C ILE A 282 12.17 -7.35 -6.98
N LEU A 283 11.86 -8.63 -7.10
CA LEU A 283 12.55 -9.53 -8.05
C LEU A 283 12.38 -9.05 -9.48
N TRP A 284 11.15 -8.76 -9.89
CA TRP A 284 10.84 -8.36 -11.26
C TRP A 284 11.48 -7.02 -11.65
N THR A 285 11.46 -6.03 -10.76
CA THR A 285 12.09 -4.73 -11.01
C THR A 285 13.62 -4.81 -10.99
N ALA A 286 14.20 -5.75 -10.24
CA ALA A 286 15.61 -6.12 -10.27
C ALA A 286 15.98 -6.96 -11.51
N ARG A 287 15.04 -7.24 -12.42
CA ARG A 287 15.21 -8.11 -13.60
C ARG A 287 15.66 -9.53 -13.23
N ARG A 288 15.10 -10.05 -12.14
CA ARG A 288 15.27 -11.43 -11.70
C ARG A 288 14.00 -12.22 -11.96
N ASP A 289 14.16 -13.53 -12.08
CA ASP A 289 13.04 -14.43 -12.27
C ASP A 289 12.17 -14.47 -11.02
N VAL A 290 10.86 -14.36 -11.23
CA VAL A 290 9.85 -14.58 -10.20
C VAL A 290 9.37 -16.02 -10.31
N PRO A 291 9.42 -16.82 -9.23
CA PRO A 291 8.96 -18.21 -9.30
C PRO A 291 7.45 -18.26 -9.62
N PRO A 292 6.97 -19.28 -10.35
CA PRO A 292 5.55 -19.39 -10.72
C PRO A 292 4.58 -19.40 -9.53
N GLY A 293 5.03 -19.90 -8.38
CA GLY A 293 4.26 -19.89 -7.14
C GLY A 293 4.36 -18.60 -6.33
N GLY A 294 5.03 -17.57 -6.86
CA GLY A 294 5.35 -16.34 -6.14
C GLY A 294 6.55 -16.48 -5.20
N ALA A 295 7.13 -15.35 -4.84
CA ALA A 295 8.17 -15.29 -3.82
C ALA A 295 7.55 -15.41 -2.42
N THR A 296 8.25 -16.09 -1.53
CA THR A 296 7.82 -16.33 -0.15
C THR A 296 8.76 -15.67 0.84
N THR A 297 8.34 -15.55 2.08
CA THR A 297 9.18 -15.07 3.17
C THR A 297 8.91 -15.84 4.45
N ASN A 298 9.98 -16.10 5.20
CA ASN A 298 9.91 -16.61 6.57
C ASN A 298 9.91 -15.46 7.60
N ALA A 299 9.83 -14.21 7.13
CA ALA A 299 9.77 -13.07 8.03
C ALA A 299 8.57 -13.22 8.97
N VAL A 300 8.84 -12.97 10.22
CA VAL A 300 7.82 -12.99 11.28
C VAL A 300 6.87 -11.84 11.03
N THR A 301 5.59 -12.07 11.25
CA THR A 301 4.54 -11.06 11.09
C THR A 301 4.87 -9.79 11.87
N MET A 302 4.32 -8.64 11.48
CA MET A 302 4.46 -7.39 12.22
C MET A 302 3.97 -7.51 13.66
N ARG A 303 3.03 -8.43 13.92
CA ARG A 303 2.65 -8.81 15.29
C ARG A 303 3.86 -9.28 16.13
N HIS A 304 4.86 -9.88 15.50
CA HIS A 304 6.09 -10.31 16.13
C HIS A 304 7.24 -9.30 15.98
N TYR A 305 7.07 -8.25 15.16
CA TYR A 305 8.08 -7.21 15.01
C TYR A 305 8.28 -6.44 16.32
N GLY A 306 7.18 -6.11 17.01
CA GLY A 306 7.22 -5.61 18.40
C GLY A 306 7.78 -6.63 19.37
N ALA A 307 7.50 -7.93 19.18
CA ALA A 307 8.02 -9.01 20.02
C ALA A 307 9.50 -9.33 19.75
N GLY A 308 10.00 -9.17 18.52
CA GLY A 308 11.43 -9.35 18.19
C GLY A 308 12.31 -8.24 18.79
N ARG A 309 11.84 -7.00 18.81
CA ARG A 309 12.45 -5.92 19.58
C ARG A 309 12.28 -6.11 21.08
N ALA A 310 11.13 -6.68 21.50
CA ALA A 310 10.90 -7.09 22.89
C ALA A 310 11.68 -8.35 23.26
N ALA A 311 11.98 -9.27 22.33
CA ALA A 311 12.84 -10.44 22.61
C ALA A 311 14.33 -10.07 22.65
N ALA A 312 14.78 -9.11 21.87
CA ALA A 312 16.11 -8.48 22.08
C ALA A 312 16.16 -7.61 23.35
N SER A 313 15.00 -7.22 23.88
CA SER A 313 14.80 -6.51 25.14
C SER A 313 14.02 -7.34 26.18
N ALA A 314 13.94 -8.67 26.02
CA ALA A 314 13.27 -9.55 26.99
C ALA A 314 13.89 -9.49 28.43
N GLU A 315 15.03 -8.82 28.55
CA GLU A 315 15.53 -8.40 29.86
C GLU A 315 14.81 -7.18 30.46
N THR A 316 13.87 -6.54 29.73
CA THR A 316 13.13 -5.36 30.22
C THR A 316 11.71 -5.25 29.63
N GLN A 317 10.94 -6.34 29.65
CA GLN A 317 9.49 -6.17 29.47
C GLN A 317 8.99 -5.34 30.65
N ARG A 318 8.55 -4.13 30.39
CA ARG A 318 8.06 -3.21 31.40
C ARG A 318 6.77 -3.75 32.01
N VAL A 319 6.91 -4.46 33.13
CA VAL A 319 5.77 -5.11 33.82
C VAL A 319 4.82 -4.06 34.42
N VAL A 320 5.36 -2.90 34.80
CA VAL A 320 4.58 -1.79 35.40
C VAL A 320 4.82 -0.51 34.57
N LEU A 321 3.74 0.09 34.07
CA LEU A 321 3.74 1.44 33.51
C LEU A 321 3.18 2.40 34.56
N PRO A 322 3.99 3.29 35.17
CA PRO A 322 3.46 4.33 36.04
C PRO A 322 2.47 5.23 35.28
N ARG A 323 1.39 5.64 35.93
CA ARG A 323 0.36 6.50 35.31
C ARG A 323 0.95 7.81 34.73
N ALA A 324 1.98 8.35 35.36
CA ALA A 324 2.67 9.55 34.87
C ALA A 324 3.35 9.37 33.50
N GLU A 325 3.50 8.13 33.05
CA GLU A 325 4.14 7.77 31.79
C GLU A 325 3.13 7.23 30.75
N ALA A 326 1.84 7.27 31.08
CA ALA A 326 0.78 6.96 30.13
C ALA A 326 0.84 7.92 28.93
N LEU A 327 0.59 7.40 27.74
CA LEU A 327 0.44 8.25 26.56
C LEU A 327 -0.89 8.97 26.63
N VAL A 328 -0.86 10.31 26.75
CA VAL A 328 -2.05 11.14 26.82
C VAL A 328 -2.27 11.84 25.48
N GLU A 329 -3.47 11.66 24.91
CA GLU A 329 -3.91 12.27 23.66
C GLU A 329 -5.08 13.25 23.95
N PRO A 330 -4.82 14.56 24.02
CA PRO A 330 -5.89 15.57 24.14
C PRO A 330 -6.84 15.52 22.93
N GLN A 331 -8.13 15.63 23.19
CA GLN A 331 -9.18 15.61 22.19
C GLN A 331 -10.11 16.84 22.36
N PRO A 332 -10.79 17.33 21.31
CA PRO A 332 -11.78 18.41 21.43
C PRO A 332 -12.95 18.10 22.38
N TRP A 333 -13.17 16.83 22.67
CA TRP A 333 -14.23 16.31 23.52
C TRP A 333 -13.73 15.84 24.89
N GLY A 334 -12.41 15.89 25.16
CA GLY A 334 -11.81 15.41 26.40
C GLY A 334 -10.39 14.90 26.19
N LYS A 335 -10.12 13.65 26.53
CA LYS A 335 -8.80 13.04 26.33
C LYS A 335 -8.86 11.51 26.29
N LEU A 336 -7.82 10.91 25.70
CA LEU A 336 -7.49 9.50 25.80
C LEU A 336 -6.19 9.34 26.61
N GLU A 337 -6.11 8.35 27.46
CA GLU A 337 -4.92 7.97 28.23
C GLU A 337 -4.66 6.48 27.99
N TRP A 338 -3.52 6.13 27.39
CA TRP A 338 -3.18 4.74 27.04
C TRP A 338 -2.21 4.15 28.04
N PHE A 339 -2.53 2.97 28.59
CA PHE A 339 -1.77 2.28 29.63
C PHE A 339 -1.13 0.99 29.13
N ALA A 340 -1.72 0.32 28.15
CA ALA A 340 -1.17 -0.89 27.55
C ALA A 340 -1.47 -0.91 26.06
N SER A 341 -0.44 -1.21 25.28
CA SER A 341 -0.53 -1.45 23.84
C SER A 341 0.82 -1.97 23.34
N ARG A 342 0.87 -2.43 22.09
CA ARG A 342 2.16 -2.71 21.45
C ARG A 342 3.02 -1.45 21.37
N ALA A 343 2.41 -0.30 21.08
CA ALA A 343 3.10 0.97 20.98
C ALA A 343 3.82 1.38 22.27
N LEU A 344 3.25 1.04 23.43
CA LEU A 344 3.87 1.27 24.75
C LEU A 344 4.90 0.19 25.11
N GLY A 345 5.03 -0.88 24.31
CA GLY A 345 5.99 -1.97 24.53
C GLY A 345 5.62 -2.90 25.70
N ASN A 346 4.42 -2.82 26.25
CA ASN A 346 4.00 -3.55 27.44
C ASN A 346 2.81 -4.50 27.23
N SER A 347 2.27 -4.58 25.99
CA SER A 347 1.22 -5.54 25.65
C SER A 347 1.39 -6.08 24.23
N THR A 348 1.21 -7.39 24.07
CA THR A 348 1.24 -8.09 22.77
C THR A 348 -0.11 -8.61 22.34
N SER A 349 -1.15 -8.41 23.16
CA SER A 349 -2.49 -9.00 22.93
C SER A 349 -3.63 -8.02 23.08
N MET A 350 -3.45 -6.91 23.80
CA MET A 350 -4.53 -5.98 24.12
C MET A 350 -4.04 -4.53 24.05
N THR A 351 -4.99 -3.62 23.76
CA THR A 351 -4.86 -2.19 24.06
C THR A 351 -5.78 -1.85 25.21
N VAL A 352 -5.30 -1.10 26.21
CA VAL A 352 -6.09 -0.66 27.38
C VAL A 352 -5.84 0.81 27.65
N GLY A 353 -6.89 1.55 27.90
CA GLY A 353 -6.82 2.98 28.19
C GLY A 353 -8.03 3.51 28.95
N LEU A 354 -8.02 4.83 29.17
CA LEU A 354 -9.16 5.60 29.64
C LEU A 354 -9.55 6.63 28.59
N ALA A 355 -10.85 6.77 28.38
CA ALA A 355 -11.46 7.91 27.68
C ALA A 355 -12.11 8.81 28.72
N THR A 356 -11.74 10.07 28.79
CA THR A 356 -12.44 11.09 29.57
C THR A 356 -13.26 11.96 28.62
N ILE A 357 -14.58 12.00 28.80
CA ILE A 357 -15.50 12.79 27.98
C ILE A 357 -16.02 13.93 28.86
N SER A 358 -15.70 15.16 28.47
CA SER A 358 -16.13 16.36 29.21
C SER A 358 -17.65 16.53 29.16
N VAL A 359 -18.18 17.23 30.15
CA VAL A 359 -19.64 17.46 30.29
C VAL A 359 -20.25 17.98 28.99
N GLY A 360 -21.31 17.34 28.52
CA GLY A 360 -22.03 17.69 27.31
C GLY A 360 -21.30 17.42 26.00
N LYS A 361 -20.10 16.84 26.03
CA LYS A 361 -19.34 16.47 24.84
C LYS A 361 -19.60 15.02 24.41
N SER A 362 -19.18 14.74 23.16
CA SER A 362 -19.25 13.40 22.56
C SER A 362 -17.97 13.15 21.78
N ASN A 363 -17.43 11.94 21.86
CA ASN A 363 -16.44 11.49 20.89
C ASN A 363 -17.09 11.27 19.52
N PRO A 364 -16.34 11.37 18.41
CA PRO A 364 -16.84 11.11 17.07
C PRO A 364 -17.40 9.69 16.93
N LEU A 365 -18.40 9.52 16.06
CA LEU A 365 -18.84 8.20 15.62
C LEU A 365 -17.67 7.51 14.90
N HIS A 366 -17.37 6.28 15.32
CA HIS A 366 -16.24 5.51 14.78
C HIS A 366 -16.45 4.01 14.96
N ARG A 367 -15.57 3.21 14.37
CA ARG A 367 -15.56 1.75 14.53
C ARG A 367 -14.13 1.22 14.60
N HIS A 368 -13.98 0.01 15.14
CA HIS A 368 -12.73 -0.73 15.19
C HIS A 368 -12.79 -1.96 14.28
N PRO A 369 -12.17 -1.93 13.08
CA PRO A 369 -12.30 -3.03 12.11
C PRO A 369 -11.42 -4.24 12.43
N ASN A 370 -10.64 -4.22 13.50
CA ASN A 370 -9.67 -5.26 13.82
C ASN A 370 -9.72 -5.74 15.29
N CYS A 371 -10.74 -5.35 16.04
CA CYS A 371 -10.88 -5.77 17.44
C CYS A 371 -12.28 -5.49 17.98
N ASP A 372 -12.67 -6.30 18.96
CA ASP A 372 -13.78 -5.98 19.87
C ASP A 372 -13.33 -4.92 20.87
N GLU A 373 -14.27 -4.13 21.35
CA GLU A 373 -14.09 -3.22 22.47
C GLU A 373 -14.98 -3.61 23.66
N ILE A 374 -14.40 -3.56 24.86
CA ILE A 374 -15.15 -3.54 26.11
C ILE A 374 -15.00 -2.16 26.71
N LEU A 375 -16.13 -1.46 26.89
CA LEU A 375 -16.18 -0.17 27.56
C LEU A 375 -16.87 -0.32 28.90
N HIS A 376 -16.21 0.13 29.97
CA HIS A 376 -16.75 0.15 31.32
C HIS A 376 -16.79 1.57 31.88
N VAL A 377 -17.95 2.02 32.35
CA VAL A 377 -18.10 3.35 32.93
C VAL A 377 -17.57 3.35 34.36
N ILE A 378 -16.44 4.04 34.59
CA ILE A 378 -15.88 4.19 35.95
C ILE A 378 -16.58 5.31 36.71
N GLN A 379 -16.89 6.41 36.00
CA GLN A 379 -17.49 7.62 36.57
C GLN A 379 -18.36 8.30 35.53
N GLY A 380 -19.41 8.98 35.99
CA GLY A 380 -20.28 9.78 35.14
C GLY A 380 -21.48 9.04 34.58
N HIS A 381 -22.13 9.70 33.61
CA HIS A 381 -23.39 9.25 33.04
C HIS A 381 -23.35 9.54 31.52
N ILE A 382 -23.51 8.52 30.71
CA ILE A 382 -23.36 8.62 29.26
C ILE A 382 -24.60 8.06 28.53
N MET A 383 -24.81 8.57 27.32
CA MET A 383 -25.58 7.89 26.29
C MET A 383 -24.56 7.27 25.31
N HIS A 384 -24.58 5.94 25.20
CA HIS A 384 -23.68 5.19 24.34
C HIS A 384 -24.43 4.60 23.15
N ARG A 385 -24.03 4.96 21.94
CA ARG A 385 -24.54 4.38 20.70
C ARG A 385 -23.72 3.14 20.32
N VAL A 386 -24.37 2.04 19.96
CA VAL A 386 -23.78 0.82 19.39
C VAL A 386 -24.62 0.40 18.18
N GLY A 387 -24.07 0.56 16.98
CA GLY A 387 -24.82 0.43 15.73
C GLY A 387 -25.99 1.43 15.68
N ASP A 388 -27.22 0.94 15.53
CA ASP A 388 -28.42 1.77 15.45
C ASP A 388 -29.13 1.94 16.81
N LYS A 389 -28.55 1.45 17.90
CA LYS A 389 -29.18 1.49 19.24
C LYS A 389 -28.41 2.41 20.17
N GLU A 390 -29.13 3.12 21.01
CA GLU A 390 -28.58 3.92 22.10
C GLU A 390 -28.88 3.26 23.45
N TYR A 391 -27.90 3.31 24.35
CA TYR A 391 -27.94 2.78 25.69
C TYR A 391 -27.53 3.86 26.67
N GLU A 392 -28.39 4.12 27.64
CA GLU A 392 -28.07 4.97 28.77
C GLU A 392 -27.28 4.15 29.79
N MET A 393 -26.10 4.64 30.18
CA MET A 393 -25.14 3.93 31.02
C MET A 393 -24.58 4.86 32.09
N GLN A 394 -24.41 4.31 33.28
CA GLN A 394 -23.86 4.99 34.46
C GLN A 394 -22.67 4.24 35.04
N ALA A 395 -22.01 4.82 36.03
CA ALA A 395 -20.88 4.20 36.71
C ALA A 395 -21.20 2.76 37.16
N GLY A 396 -20.34 1.81 36.79
CA GLY A 396 -20.50 0.37 37.01
C GLY A 396 -21.02 -0.39 35.78
N ASP A 397 -21.64 0.27 34.81
CA ASP A 397 -22.14 -0.39 33.60
C ASP A 397 -21.03 -0.74 32.62
N THR A 398 -21.25 -1.81 31.88
CA THR A 398 -20.31 -2.30 30.86
C THR A 398 -21.03 -2.63 29.56
N VAL A 399 -20.43 -2.27 28.44
CA VAL A 399 -20.89 -2.65 27.11
C VAL A 399 -19.80 -3.37 26.34
N THR A 400 -20.18 -4.39 25.58
CA THR A 400 -19.32 -5.06 24.61
C THR A 400 -19.70 -4.59 23.21
N ILE A 401 -18.73 -4.15 22.46
CA ILE A 401 -18.87 -3.62 21.10
C ILE A 401 -18.11 -4.56 20.17
N PRO A 402 -18.83 -5.35 19.33
CA PRO A 402 -18.17 -6.24 18.39
C PRO A 402 -17.36 -5.49 17.33
N GLU A 403 -16.32 -6.15 16.82
CA GLU A 403 -15.52 -5.68 15.70
C GLU A 403 -16.37 -5.08 14.57
N GLY A 404 -15.93 -3.95 14.02
CA GLY A 404 -16.59 -3.28 12.90
C GLY A 404 -17.88 -2.52 13.23
N THR A 405 -18.37 -2.57 14.49
CA THR A 405 -19.62 -1.92 14.86
C THR A 405 -19.44 -0.41 15.09
N PRO A 406 -20.17 0.47 14.36
CA PRO A 406 -20.14 1.91 14.60
C PRO A 406 -20.64 2.26 16.00
N HIS A 407 -19.90 3.10 16.72
CA HIS A 407 -20.25 3.49 18.07
C HIS A 407 -19.67 4.85 18.48
N ASN A 408 -20.27 5.45 19.48
CA ASN A 408 -19.76 6.63 20.16
C ASN A 408 -20.45 6.82 21.53
N ALA A 409 -19.83 7.61 22.40
CA ALA A 409 -20.39 7.97 23.70
C ALA A 409 -20.60 9.49 23.78
N ARG A 410 -21.71 9.89 24.38
CA ARG A 410 -22.01 11.29 24.73
C ARG A 410 -22.17 11.41 26.24
N ASN A 411 -21.45 12.31 26.88
CA ASN A 411 -21.62 12.58 28.29
C ASN A 411 -22.93 13.38 28.50
N ILE A 412 -23.88 12.79 29.21
CA ILE A 412 -25.19 13.38 29.56
C ILE A 412 -25.29 13.75 31.03
N GLY A 413 -24.18 13.51 31.78
CA GLY A 413 -24.10 13.82 33.22
C GLY A 413 -23.69 15.26 33.50
N THR A 414 -23.43 15.55 34.77
CA THR A 414 -23.07 16.88 35.29
C THR A 414 -21.58 16.95 35.64
N GLU A 415 -20.83 15.86 35.49
CA GLU A 415 -19.38 15.75 35.69
C GLU A 415 -18.73 15.04 34.49
N ASP A 416 -17.41 15.10 34.40
CA ASP A 416 -16.68 14.39 33.34
C ASP A 416 -16.93 12.88 33.46
N ALA A 417 -17.24 12.24 32.34
CA ALA A 417 -17.37 10.79 32.29
C ALA A 417 -16.01 10.14 32.04
N VAL A 418 -15.67 9.16 32.88
CA VAL A 418 -14.42 8.38 32.79
C VAL A 418 -14.76 6.94 32.43
N LEU A 419 -14.26 6.50 31.30
CA LEU A 419 -14.55 5.20 30.70
C LEU A 419 -13.27 4.40 30.58
N MET A 420 -13.23 3.19 31.16
CA MET A 420 -12.16 2.24 30.82
C MET A 420 -12.49 1.61 29.47
N ILE A 421 -11.54 1.63 28.57
CA ILE A 421 -11.66 1.06 27.23
C ILE A 421 -10.58 -0.01 27.03
N SER A 422 -11.02 -1.19 26.62
CA SER A 422 -10.15 -2.36 26.42
C SER A 422 -10.47 -3.00 25.09
N PHE A 423 -9.43 -3.29 24.31
CA PHE A 423 -9.53 -3.81 22.95
C PHE A 423 -8.84 -5.16 22.83
N SER A 424 -9.43 -6.08 22.08
CA SER A 424 -8.89 -7.43 21.82
C SER A 424 -7.69 -7.43 20.83
N SER A 425 -7.12 -6.27 20.55
CA SER A 425 -5.92 -6.10 19.73
C SER A 425 -4.90 -5.20 20.42
N PRO A 426 -3.60 -5.50 20.35
CA PRO A 426 -2.56 -4.61 20.85
C PRO A 426 -2.30 -3.42 19.91
N ASP A 427 -2.86 -3.47 18.68
CA ASP A 427 -2.73 -2.50 17.60
C ASP A 427 -4.14 -2.08 17.14
N ARG A 428 -4.91 -1.48 18.07
CA ARG A 428 -6.27 -1.02 17.78
C ARG A 428 -6.28 -0.03 16.61
N ILE A 429 -7.10 -0.29 15.61
CA ILE A 429 -7.42 0.65 14.53
C ILE A 429 -8.74 1.33 14.86
N SER A 430 -8.84 2.64 14.59
CA SER A 430 -10.07 3.41 14.70
C SER A 430 -10.33 4.14 13.39
N ILE A 431 -11.54 3.96 12.85
CA ILE A 431 -11.99 4.60 11.61
C ILE A 431 -13.18 5.47 11.98
N GLY A 432 -13.10 6.79 11.69
CA GLY A 432 -14.22 7.71 11.83
C GLY A 432 -15.29 7.44 10.77
N GLU A 433 -16.56 7.66 11.15
CA GLU A 433 -17.70 7.62 10.25
C GLU A 433 -18.19 9.01 9.89
#